data_d47b6bf96cf98c1ae4b34268e021160b
#
_entry.id   d47b6bf96cf98c1ae4b34268e021160b
#
_cell.length_a   1.000
_cell.length_b   1.000
_cell.length_c   1.000
_cell.angle_alpha   90.00
_cell.angle_beta   90.00
_cell.angle_gamma   90.00
#
_symmetry.space_group_name_H-M   'P 1'
#
loop_
_entity.id
_entity.type
_entity.pdbx_description
1 polymer ?
#
loop_
_entity_poly.entity_id
_entity_poly.type
_entity_poly.pdbx_seq_one_letter_code
_entity_poly.pdbx_strand_id
1 'polypeptide(L)'
;MQIAINIPDNLPAAIVQQHIKSLESLNSAFMVTVSVFDGIWTAECDALGLVTEAETYEVLTDRARQIAPELAELNGFGTGAVRLRFLHEVCL
;
A
#
# COMPACT_ATOMS: atom_id res chain seq x y z
N MET A 1 0.47 -18.97 13.75
CA MET A 1 0.07 -19.13 13.76
C MET A 1 0.26 -19.14 13.54
N GLN A 2 0.47 -19.30 13.14
CA GLN A 2 0.24 -19.43 12.77
C GLN A 2 -0.14 -19.00 12.98
N ILE A 3 -0.28 -18.87 12.95
CA ILE A 3 -0.83 -18.77 13.17
C ILE A 3 -0.64 -19.12 13.63
N ALA A 4 -0.22 -19.31 13.73
CA ALA A 4 -0.45 -19.82 14.02
C ALA A 4 -0.38 -20.02 14.49
N ILE A 5 0.18 -19.18 14.96
CA ILE A 5 -0.55 -19.83 15.51
C ILE A 5 -0.29 -20.91 15.98
N ASN A 6 0.17 -20.74 17.33
CA ASN A 6 -0.09 -22.07 16.97
C ASN A 6 -1.22 -22.15 16.03
N ILE A 7 -0.91 -22.41 14.87
CA ILE A 7 -1.94 -22.65 13.92
C ILE A 7 -2.30 -24.11 14.08
N PRO A 8 -3.50 -24.40 14.53
CA PRO A 8 -3.90 -25.80 14.56
C PRO A 8 -3.80 -26.36 13.17
N ASP A 9 -3.32 -27.57 13.07
CA ASP A 9 -3.13 -28.19 11.78
C ASP A 9 -4.41 -28.32 11.00
N ASN A 10 -5.55 -28.27 11.67
CA ASN A 10 -6.83 -28.43 11.02
C ASN A 10 -7.42 -27.14 10.50
N LEU A 11 -6.70 -26.00 10.65
CA LEU A 11 -7.20 -24.76 10.10
C LEU A 11 -6.89 -24.66 8.62
N PRO A 12 -7.87 -24.28 7.81
CA PRO A 12 -7.63 -24.08 6.38
C PRO A 12 -6.67 -22.92 6.17
N ALA A 13 -5.78 -23.08 5.21
CA ALA A 13 -4.81 -22.04 4.89
C ALA A 13 -5.47 -20.73 4.48
N ALA A 14 -6.62 -20.81 3.82
CA ALA A 14 -7.32 -19.61 3.38
C ALA A 14 -7.75 -18.74 4.56
N ILE A 15 -8.18 -19.38 5.65
CA ILE A 15 -8.59 -18.61 6.84
C ILE A 15 -7.38 -17.94 7.47
N VAL A 16 -6.27 -18.64 7.54
CA VAL A 16 -5.04 -18.08 8.10
C VAL A 16 -4.58 -16.88 7.28
N GLN A 17 -4.62 -17.00 5.97
CA GLN A 17 -4.20 -15.91 5.11
C GLN A 17 -5.10 -14.70 5.22
N GLN A 18 -6.40 -14.92 5.35
CA GLN A 18 -7.32 -13.81 5.54
C GLN A 18 -7.04 -13.06 6.83
N HIS A 19 -6.75 -13.82 7.90
CA HIS A 19 -6.44 -13.21 9.17
C HIS A 19 -5.17 -12.36 9.09
N ILE A 20 -4.14 -12.90 8.46
CA ILE A 20 -2.88 -12.16 8.30
C ILE A 20 -3.08 -10.90 7.47
N LYS A 21 -3.85 -11.00 6.40
CA LYS A 21 -4.12 -9.85 5.54
C LYS A 21 -4.87 -8.76 6.31
N SER A 22 -5.82 -9.14 7.14
CA SER A 22 -6.53 -8.19 7.98
C SER A 22 -5.60 -7.47 8.92
N LEU A 23 -4.69 -8.20 9.56
CA LEU A 23 -3.74 -7.60 10.47
C LEU A 23 -2.82 -6.64 9.75
N GLU A 24 -2.39 -6.98 8.56
CA GLU A 24 -1.56 -6.10 7.76
C GLU A 24 -2.30 -4.81 7.41
N SER A 25 -3.58 -4.92 7.08
CA SER A 25 -4.39 -3.74 6.77
C SER A 25 -4.53 -2.81 7.94
N LEU A 26 -4.55 -3.36 9.17
CA LEU A 26 -4.69 -2.56 10.36
C LEU A 26 -3.39 -1.91 10.79
N ASN A 27 -2.27 -2.58 10.56
CA ASN A 27 -0.99 -2.16 11.14
C ASN A 27 0.03 -1.69 10.13
N SER A 28 -0.17 -1.98 8.85
CA SER A 28 0.81 -1.67 7.81
C SER A 28 0.32 -0.56 6.92
N ALA A 29 1.26 0.12 6.31
CA ALA A 29 0.97 1.13 5.31
C ALA A 29 1.34 0.56 3.95
N PHE A 30 0.67 1.07 2.92
CA PHE A 30 1.08 0.75 1.57
C PHE A 30 2.34 1.53 1.24
N MET A 31 3.33 0.85 0.71
CA MET A 31 4.59 1.46 0.37
C MET A 31 4.49 2.12 -1.00
N VAL A 32 4.70 3.42 -1.04
CA VAL A 32 4.67 4.19 -2.27
C VAL A 32 6.10 4.62 -2.58
N THR A 33 6.63 4.14 -3.69
CA THR A 33 7.97 4.49 -4.10
C THR A 33 7.93 5.80 -4.87
N VAL A 34 8.76 6.74 -4.45
CA VAL A 34 8.82 8.06 -5.07
C VAL A 34 10.16 8.22 -5.75
N SER A 35 10.13 8.70 -6.98
CA SER A 35 11.34 9.00 -7.72
C SER A 35 11.16 10.34 -8.41
N VAL A 36 12.28 10.95 -8.76
CA VAL A 36 12.26 12.22 -9.48
C VAL A 36 13.25 12.13 -10.64
N PHE A 37 12.80 12.55 -11.80
CA PHE A 37 13.65 12.57 -12.98
C PHE A 37 13.26 13.78 -13.81
N ASP A 38 14.25 14.58 -14.15
CA ASP A 38 14.05 15.75 -15.01
C ASP A 38 12.95 16.68 -14.48
N GLY A 39 12.92 16.85 -13.17
CA GLY A 39 11.95 17.74 -12.55
C GLY A 39 10.57 17.17 -12.34
N ILE A 40 10.34 15.93 -12.77
CA ILE A 40 9.03 15.28 -12.62
C ILE A 40 9.11 14.26 -11.49
N TRP A 41 8.21 14.38 -10.55
CA TRP A 41 8.09 13.46 -9.43
C TRP A 41 7.06 12.38 -9.75
N THR A 42 7.42 11.13 -9.52
CA THR A 42 6.56 9.99 -9.80
C THR A 42 6.34 9.17 -8.54
N ALA A 43 5.13 8.72 -8.32
CA ALA A 43 4.79 7.86 -7.20
C ALA A 43 4.20 6.56 -7.74
N GLU A 44 4.65 5.44 -7.21
CA GLU A 44 4.20 4.13 -7.65
C GLU A 44 3.92 3.23 -6.45
N CYS A 45 2.83 2.51 -6.51
CA CYS A 45 2.49 1.52 -5.49
C CYS A 45 1.87 0.32 -6.17
N ASP A 46 2.63 -0.76 -6.25
CA ASP A 46 2.19 -1.95 -6.96
C ASP A 46 0.94 -2.57 -6.34
N ALA A 47 0.86 -2.58 -5.02
CA ALA A 47 -0.27 -3.19 -4.34
C ALA A 47 -1.59 -2.52 -4.68
N LEU A 48 -1.55 -1.23 -4.97
CA LEU A 48 -2.74 -0.47 -5.31
C LEU A 48 -2.91 -0.24 -6.80
N GLY A 49 -1.89 -0.57 -7.58
CA GLY A 49 -1.89 -0.21 -9.00
C GLY A 49 -1.80 1.29 -9.19
N LEU A 50 -1.16 1.97 -8.24
CA LEU A 50 -1.07 3.43 -8.26
C LEU A 50 0.15 3.87 -9.04
N VAL A 51 -0.05 4.77 -10.00
CA VAL A 51 1.04 5.47 -10.67
C VAL A 51 0.55 6.89 -10.92
N THR A 52 1.28 7.86 -10.40
CA THR A 52 0.92 9.25 -10.63
C THR A 52 2.17 10.12 -10.66
N GLU A 53 2.06 11.31 -11.23
CA GLU A 53 3.18 12.23 -11.40
C GLU A 53 2.77 13.63 -10.99
N ALA A 54 3.77 14.43 -10.64
CA ALA A 54 3.55 15.83 -10.34
C ALA A 54 4.86 16.59 -10.45
N GLU A 55 4.78 17.92 -10.47
CA GLU A 55 5.96 18.75 -10.60
C GLU A 55 6.62 19.02 -9.25
N THR A 56 5.93 18.74 -8.14
CA THR A 56 6.48 18.88 -6.80
C THR A 56 6.11 17.70 -5.96
N TYR A 57 6.90 17.47 -4.90
CA TYR A 57 6.64 16.41 -3.97
C TYR A 57 5.29 16.60 -3.26
N GLU A 58 4.98 17.84 -2.90
CA GLU A 58 3.74 18.12 -2.18
C GLU A 58 2.52 17.78 -3.01
N VAL A 59 2.51 18.20 -4.27
CA VAL A 59 1.40 17.88 -5.16
C VAL A 59 1.32 16.37 -5.41
N LEU A 60 2.49 15.74 -5.53
CA LEU A 60 2.54 14.30 -5.75
C LEU A 60 1.87 13.53 -4.62
N THR A 61 2.24 13.87 -3.37
CA THR A 61 1.68 13.16 -2.23
C THR A 61 0.20 13.47 -2.06
N ASP A 62 -0.25 14.67 -2.39
CA ASP A 62 -1.67 14.99 -2.35
C ASP A 62 -2.45 14.17 -3.36
N ARG A 63 -1.93 14.05 -4.58
CA ARG A 63 -2.59 13.24 -5.59
C ARG A 63 -2.67 11.78 -5.18
N ALA A 64 -1.56 11.24 -4.65
CA ALA A 64 -1.55 9.86 -4.20
C ALA A 64 -2.58 9.63 -3.10
N ARG A 65 -2.67 10.56 -2.16
CA ARG A 65 -3.64 10.43 -1.07
C ARG A 65 -5.08 10.50 -1.56
N GLN A 66 -5.34 11.25 -2.61
CA GLN A 66 -6.69 11.36 -3.16
C GLN A 66 -7.09 10.11 -3.93
N ILE A 67 -6.15 9.48 -4.61
CA ILE A 67 -6.42 8.33 -5.46
C ILE A 67 -6.41 7.02 -4.67
N ALA A 68 -5.57 6.94 -3.66
CA ALA A 68 -5.32 5.67 -2.97
C ALA A 68 -6.57 5.00 -2.39
N PRO A 69 -7.49 5.73 -1.73
CA PRO A 69 -8.67 5.06 -1.18
C PRO A 69 -9.53 4.39 -2.25
N GLU A 70 -9.66 5.02 -3.40
CA GLU A 70 -10.45 4.47 -4.49
C GLU A 70 -9.78 3.23 -5.06
N LEU A 71 -8.47 3.28 -5.22
CA LEU A 71 -7.73 2.12 -5.71
C LEU A 71 -7.75 0.99 -4.69
N ALA A 72 -7.69 1.31 -3.41
CA ALA A 72 -7.76 0.28 -2.38
C ALA A 72 -9.10 -0.45 -2.45
N GLU A 73 -10.18 0.29 -2.63
CA GLU A 73 -11.49 -0.30 -2.76
C GLU A 73 -11.58 -1.19 -4.00
N LEU A 74 -11.08 -0.70 -5.13
CA LEU A 74 -11.09 -1.45 -6.37
C LEU A 74 -10.26 -2.72 -6.30
N ASN A 75 -9.23 -2.72 -5.48
CA ASN A 75 -8.34 -3.87 -5.34
C ASN A 75 -8.73 -4.79 -4.18
N GLY A 76 -9.90 -4.58 -3.59
CA GLY A 76 -10.40 -5.49 -2.59
C GLY A 76 -9.90 -5.27 -1.18
N PHE A 77 -9.29 -4.12 -0.91
CA PHE A 77 -8.82 -3.80 0.44
C PHE A 77 -9.88 -3.14 1.29
N GLY A 78 -11.08 -2.93 0.74
CA GLY A 78 -12.20 -2.39 1.48
C GLY A 78 -12.28 -0.89 1.42
N THR A 79 -13.26 -0.33 2.13
CA THR A 79 -13.43 1.10 2.27
C THR A 79 -12.94 1.51 3.64
N GLY A 80 -12.33 2.62 3.76
CA GLY A 80 -11.84 3.09 5.03
C GLY A 80 -10.56 3.84 4.86
N ALA A 81 -9.91 4.15 5.96
CA ALA A 81 -8.68 4.91 5.93
C ALA A 81 -7.56 4.08 5.30
N VAL A 82 -6.82 4.71 4.42
CA VAL A 82 -5.69 4.09 3.76
C VAL A 82 -4.43 4.80 4.22
N ARG A 83 -3.47 4.03 4.71
CA ARG A 83 -2.20 4.59 5.17
C ARG A 83 -1.17 4.39 4.07
N LEU A 84 -0.46 5.46 3.76
CA LEU A 84 0.60 5.41 2.75
C LEU A 84 1.92 5.76 3.41
N ARG A 85 2.96 5.06 3.00
CA ARG A 85 4.31 5.36 3.40
C ARG A 85 5.09 5.68 2.15
N PHE A 86 5.59 6.91 2.07
CA PHE A 86 6.32 7.37 0.89
C PHE A 86 7.80 7.12 1.09
N LEU A 87 8.40 6.41 0.15
CA LEU A 87 9.82 6.12 0.17
C LEU A 87 10.46 6.78 -1.04
N HIS A 88 11.33 7.75 -0.76
CA HIS A 88 12.04 8.46 -1.83
C HIS A 88 13.45 7.91 -1.91
N GLU A 89 13.75 7.24 -3.00
CA GLU A 89 15.08 6.70 -3.24
C GLU A 89 15.92 7.74 -3.96
N VAL A 90 17.12 7.94 -3.45
CA VAL A 90 18.07 8.86 -4.07
C VAL A 90 19.23 8.02 -4.57
N CYS A 91 19.51 8.15 -5.86
CA CYS A 91 20.62 7.44 -6.48
C CYS A 91 21.84 8.36 -6.42
N LEU A 92 22.83 7.99 -5.65
CA LEU A 92 24.03 8.80 -5.46
C LEU A 92 25.16 8.33 -6.38
#